data_8eef351b9302148ffe55cdda4430f887
#
_entry.id   8eef351b9302148ffe55cdda4430f887
#
_cell.length_a   1.000
_cell.length_b   1.000
_cell.length_c   1.000
_cell.angle_alpha   90.00
_cell.angle_beta   90.00
_cell.angle_gamma   90.00
#
_symmetry.space_group_name_H-M   'P 1'
#
loop_
_entity.id
_entity.type
_entity.pdbx_description
1 polymer ?
#
loop_
_entity_poly.entity_id
_entity_poly.type
_entity_poly.pdbx_seq_one_letter_code
_entity_poly.pdbx_strand_id
1 'polypeptide(L)'
;MVYMISYDLHSPTKNREEVEKDIESFGTWCKYLTTTYLISTSSSLETVTDKCVSHLDGNDAMIIAKVEKPIKGWLSQKQWDWIKRYL
;
A
#
# COMPACT_ATOMS: atom_id res chain seq x y z
N MET A 1 -3.45 -7.08 10.34
CA MET A 1 -4.12 -7.23 9.03
C MET A 1 -3.20 -6.76 7.93
N VAL A 2 -3.32 -7.37 6.77
CA VAL A 2 -2.54 -6.95 5.60
C VAL A 2 -3.47 -6.28 4.59
N TYR A 3 -3.08 -5.10 4.12
CA TYR A 3 -3.81 -4.37 3.07
C TYR A 3 -2.90 -4.17 1.87
N MET A 4 -3.50 -4.27 0.68
CA MET A 4 -2.83 -3.88 -0.55
C MET A 4 -3.28 -2.47 -0.92
N ILE A 5 -2.32 -1.60 -1.22
CA ILE A 5 -2.56 -0.22 -1.61
C ILE A 5 -1.95 -0.01 -2.98
N SER A 6 -2.80 0.26 -3.97
CA SER A 6 -2.37 0.52 -5.34
C SER A 6 -2.87 1.90 -5.74
N TYR A 7 -2.03 2.68 -6.39
CA TYR A 7 -2.35 4.07 -6.71
C TYR A 7 -1.80 4.48 -8.06
N ASP A 8 -2.44 5.50 -8.63
CA ASP A 8 -2.03 6.13 -9.87
C ASP A 8 -2.06 7.64 -9.65
N LEU A 9 -0.90 8.30 -9.74
CA LEU A 9 -0.75 9.71 -9.43
C LEU A 9 -0.64 10.51 -10.72
N HIS A 10 -1.50 11.51 -10.88
CA HIS A 10 -1.53 12.38 -12.05
C HIS A 10 -0.24 13.21 -12.16
N SER A 11 0.25 13.72 -11.03
CA SER A 11 1.50 14.49 -10.97
C SER A 11 2.46 13.85 -9.98
N PRO A 12 3.08 12.70 -10.36
CA PRO A 12 3.84 11.91 -9.40
C PRO A 12 5.05 12.62 -8.79
N THR A 13 5.64 13.57 -9.51
CA THR A 13 6.78 14.34 -8.97
C THR A 13 6.35 15.36 -7.92
N LYS A 14 5.08 15.69 -7.86
CA LYS A 14 4.56 16.72 -6.95
C LYS A 14 4.16 16.17 -5.59
N ASN A 15 3.43 15.05 -5.55
CA ASN A 15 2.85 14.54 -4.30
C ASN A 15 3.21 13.09 -3.97
N ARG A 16 4.03 12.45 -4.78
CA ARG A 16 4.39 11.04 -4.58
C ARG A 16 5.05 10.80 -3.24
N GLU A 17 5.96 11.67 -2.84
CA GLU A 17 6.70 11.51 -1.58
C GLU A 17 5.77 11.52 -0.37
N GLU A 18 4.81 12.45 -0.34
CA GLU A 18 3.84 12.53 0.74
C GLU A 18 2.92 11.34 0.77
N VAL A 19 2.45 10.88 -0.38
CA VAL A 19 1.58 9.71 -0.48
C VAL A 19 2.31 8.45 0.02
N GLU A 20 3.54 8.25 -0.43
CA GLU A 20 4.32 7.07 0.00
C GLU A 20 4.66 7.13 1.49
N LYS A 21 4.95 8.31 1.99
CA LYS A 21 5.21 8.54 3.41
C LYS A 21 3.98 8.16 4.27
N ASP A 22 2.80 8.53 3.82
CA ASP A 22 1.56 8.18 4.51
C ASP A 22 1.37 6.66 4.55
N ILE A 23 1.57 5.99 3.42
CA ILE A 23 1.45 4.55 3.34
C ILE A 23 2.44 3.86 4.29
N GLU A 24 3.69 4.32 4.28
CA GLU A 24 4.77 3.73 5.07
C GLU A 24 4.65 4.01 6.57
N SER A 25 3.77 4.92 6.97
CA SER A 25 3.59 5.28 8.36
C SER A 25 2.81 4.27 9.20
N PHE A 26 2.17 3.28 8.56
CA PHE A 26 1.27 2.35 9.27
C PHE A 26 1.96 1.13 9.89
N GLY A 27 3.26 1.06 9.86
CA GLY A 27 3.99 -0.06 10.46
C GLY A 27 4.89 -0.73 9.44
N THR A 28 4.76 -2.05 9.27
CA THR A 28 5.60 -2.79 8.33
C THR A 28 5.02 -2.75 6.93
N TRP A 29 5.87 -2.51 5.95
CA TRP A 29 5.44 -2.40 4.56
C TRP A 29 6.43 -3.06 3.62
N CYS A 30 5.94 -3.43 2.45
CA CYS A 30 6.77 -3.89 1.36
C CYS A 30 6.21 -3.32 0.06
N LYS A 31 7.08 -2.66 -0.70
CA LYS A 31 6.68 -2.12 -1.99
C LYS A 31 6.88 -3.19 -3.06
N TYR A 32 5.80 -3.66 -3.63
CA TYR A 32 5.81 -4.79 -4.56
C TYR A 32 5.99 -4.38 -6.01
N LEU A 33 5.30 -3.32 -6.40
CA LEU A 33 5.40 -2.72 -7.72
C LEU A 33 5.65 -1.24 -7.55
N THR A 34 5.99 -0.53 -8.61
CA THR A 34 6.30 0.90 -8.56
C THR A 34 5.21 1.71 -7.84
N THR A 35 3.95 1.28 -7.95
CA THR A 35 2.80 1.98 -7.36
C THR A 35 1.91 1.05 -6.55
N THR A 36 2.48 0.01 -5.95
CA THR A 36 1.70 -0.94 -5.15
C THR A 36 2.49 -1.38 -3.93
N TYR A 37 1.85 -1.22 -2.76
CA TYR A 37 2.38 -1.66 -1.47
C TYR A 37 1.52 -2.75 -0.87
N LEU A 38 2.14 -3.60 -0.04
CA LEU A 38 1.41 -4.30 1.01
C LEU A 38 1.88 -3.72 2.35
N ILE A 39 0.94 -3.52 3.26
CA ILE A 39 1.24 -3.08 4.62
C ILE A 39 0.64 -4.04 5.62
N SER A 40 1.33 -4.22 6.76
CA SER A 40 0.82 -4.98 7.89
C SER A 40 0.57 -4.01 9.04
N THR A 41 -0.67 -3.91 9.48
CA THR A 41 -1.07 -2.94 10.49
C THR A 41 -2.26 -3.44 11.31
N SER A 42 -2.41 -2.90 12.51
CA SER A 42 -3.59 -3.12 13.34
C SER A 42 -4.69 -2.09 13.08
N SER A 43 -4.43 -1.08 12.26
CA SER A 43 -5.41 -0.05 11.94
C SER A 43 -6.53 -0.58 11.06
N SER A 44 -7.72 0.02 11.18
CA SER A 44 -8.86 -0.33 10.34
C SER A 44 -8.66 0.15 8.90
N LEU A 45 -9.41 -0.43 7.99
CA LEU A 45 -9.40 -0.02 6.59
C LEU A 45 -9.76 1.47 6.45
N GLU A 46 -10.74 1.95 7.22
CA GLU A 46 -11.14 3.36 7.19
C GLU A 46 -10.01 4.28 7.63
N THR A 47 -9.34 3.94 8.73
CA THR A 47 -8.22 4.74 9.24
C THR A 47 -7.08 4.81 8.22
N VAL A 48 -6.73 3.67 7.62
CA VAL A 48 -5.69 3.62 6.58
C VAL A 48 -6.10 4.47 5.38
N THR A 49 -7.33 4.32 4.92
CA THR A 49 -7.84 5.06 3.76
C THR A 49 -7.83 6.56 4.00
N ASP A 50 -8.35 7.00 5.14
CA ASP A 50 -8.44 8.43 5.45
C ASP A 50 -7.06 9.10 5.40
N LYS A 51 -6.05 8.44 5.93
CA LYS A 51 -4.70 8.99 5.88
C LYS A 51 -4.09 8.94 4.48
N CYS A 52 -4.21 7.81 3.81
CA CYS A 52 -3.56 7.59 2.51
C CYS A 52 -4.12 8.49 1.41
N VAL A 53 -5.40 8.87 1.48
CA VAL A 53 -6.00 9.76 0.48
C VAL A 53 -5.82 11.25 0.79
N SER A 54 -5.26 11.60 1.94
CA SER A 54 -5.19 13.00 2.39
C SER A 54 -4.36 13.90 1.48
N HIS A 55 -3.39 13.36 0.75
CA HIS A 55 -2.55 14.12 -0.18
C HIS A 55 -2.91 13.87 -1.66
N LEU A 56 -4.02 13.17 -1.92
CA LEU A 56 -4.49 12.96 -3.29
C LEU A 56 -5.33 14.15 -3.76
N ASP A 57 -5.28 14.41 -5.06
CA ASP A 57 -6.17 15.39 -5.69
C ASP A 57 -7.19 14.70 -6.62
N GLY A 58 -8.02 15.49 -7.28
CA GLY A 58 -9.13 14.97 -8.09
C GLY A 58 -8.72 14.14 -9.30
N ASN A 59 -7.43 14.19 -9.69
CA ASN A 59 -6.91 13.44 -10.84
C ASN A 59 -6.14 12.20 -10.42
N ASP A 60 -5.95 11.99 -9.13
CA ASP A 60 -5.28 10.81 -8.60
C ASP A 60 -6.28 9.70 -8.35
N ALA A 61 -5.80 8.47 -8.32
CA ALA A 61 -6.62 7.31 -7.99
C ALA A 61 -5.89 6.39 -7.02
N MET A 62 -6.63 5.75 -6.14
CA MET A 62 -6.07 4.79 -5.19
C MET A 62 -7.14 3.75 -4.85
N ILE A 63 -6.72 2.50 -4.69
CA ILE A 63 -7.57 1.45 -4.17
C ILE A 63 -6.84 0.75 -3.03
N ILE A 64 -7.56 0.45 -1.96
CA ILE A 64 -7.04 -0.24 -0.79
C ILE A 64 -7.94 -1.42 -0.52
N ALA A 65 -7.36 -2.60 -0.38
CA ALA A 65 -8.13 -3.82 -0.16
C ALA A 65 -7.44 -4.69 0.90
N LYS A 66 -8.24 -5.35 1.72
CA LYS A 66 -7.73 -6.34 2.64
C LYS A 66 -7.25 -7.56 1.86
N VAL A 67 -6.06 -8.05 2.21
CA VAL A 67 -5.46 -9.21 1.54
C VAL A 67 -5.65 -10.44 2.40
N GLU A 68 -6.13 -11.52 1.80
CA GLU A 68 -6.30 -12.81 2.43
C GLU A 68 -5.78 -13.93 1.51
N LYS A 69 -5.37 -15.04 2.11
CA LYS A 69 -4.97 -16.22 1.33
C LYS A 69 -6.17 -16.85 0.64
N PRO A 70 -6.00 -17.49 -0.52
CA PRO A 70 -4.72 -17.73 -1.20
C PRO A 70 -4.24 -16.51 -1.97
N ILE A 71 -2.92 -16.40 -2.14
CA ILE A 71 -2.30 -15.34 -2.91
C ILE A 71 -1.27 -15.95 -3.87
N LYS A 72 -1.26 -15.51 -5.10
CA LYS A 72 -0.39 -16.00 -6.17
C LYS A 72 0.23 -14.83 -6.90
N GLY A 73 1.36 -15.07 -7.54
CA GLY A 73 2.01 -14.03 -8.32
C GLY A 73 3.44 -14.42 -8.69
N TRP A 74 4.14 -13.45 -9.24
CA TRP A 74 5.51 -13.60 -9.65
C TRP A 74 6.33 -12.53 -8.93
N LEU A 75 6.98 -12.91 -7.85
CA LEU A 75 7.67 -12.00 -6.94
C LEU A 75 9.06 -12.53 -6.61
N SER A 76 9.92 -11.64 -6.09
CA SER A 76 11.22 -12.05 -5.56
C SER A 76 11.06 -12.87 -4.29
N GLN A 77 12.08 -13.63 -3.93
CA GLN A 77 12.06 -14.41 -2.70
C GLN A 77 11.86 -13.51 -1.47
N LYS A 78 12.51 -12.35 -1.46
CA LYS A 78 12.38 -11.38 -0.37
C LYS A 78 10.93 -10.92 -0.18
N GLN A 79 10.23 -10.68 -1.27
CA GLN A 79 8.83 -10.28 -1.23
C GLN A 79 7.93 -11.41 -0.73
N TRP A 80 8.17 -12.64 -1.18
CA TRP A 80 7.43 -13.80 -0.68
C TRP A 80 7.69 -14.05 0.81
N ASP A 81 8.92 -13.81 1.28
CA ASP A 81 9.26 -13.95 2.69
C ASP A 81 8.48 -12.97 3.55
N TRP A 82 8.30 -11.73 3.08
CA TRP A 82 7.47 -10.74 3.75
C TRP A 82 6.01 -11.21 3.87
N ILE A 83 5.45 -11.73 2.78
CA ILE A 83 4.08 -12.26 2.76
C ILE A 83 3.93 -13.40 3.75
N LYS A 84 4.87 -14.34 3.76
CA LYS A 84 4.88 -15.46 4.70
C LYS A 84 4.87 -15.00 6.14
N ARG A 85 5.62 -13.95 6.44
CA ARG A 85 5.76 -13.45 7.80
C ARG A 85 4.50 -12.75 8.30
N TYR A 86 3.83 -11.99 7.45
CA TYR A 86 2.74 -11.11 7.89
C TYR A 86 1.35 -11.54 7.45
N LEU A 87 1.23 -12.41 6.51
CA LEU A 87 -0.04 -12.93 6.04
C LEU A 87 -0.24 -14.38 6.45
#